data_a107814b0d5c02d7eeb774009491e064
#
_entry.id   a107814b0d5c02d7eeb774009491e064
#
_cell.length_a   1.000
_cell.length_b   1.000
_cell.length_c   1.000
_cell.angle_alpha   90.00
_cell.angle_beta   90.00
_cell.angle_gamma   90.00
#
_symmetry.space_group_name_H-M   'P 1'
#
loop_
_entity.id
_entity.type
_entity.pdbx_description
1 polymer ?
#
loop_
_entity_poly.entity_id
_entity_poly.type
_entity_poly.pdbx_seq_one_letter_code
_entity_poly.pdbx_strand_id
1 'polypeptide(L)'
;ISKDGKPAKTKFKIVKNYGKISLLAFAPISNRTHQIRLHSKYLGCPLLIDSIYAKKDFFYLSEIKRKYKTADFEEEKPFIKRLTLHARSLTIKLPNGDTKTIEAKLPKDLNALKKQLDKILA
;
A
#
# COMPACT_ATOMS: atom_id res chain seq x y z
N ILE A 1 -3.30 -5.95 19.27
CA ILE A 1 -3.08 -7.34 18.92
C ILE A 1 -2.38 -8.08 20.06
N SER A 2 -1.65 -7.35 20.86
CA SER A 2 -1.04 -7.89 22.08
C SER A 2 -1.93 -7.55 23.28
N LYS A 3 -2.08 -8.49 24.21
CA LYS A 3 -2.82 -8.29 25.46
C LYS A 3 -2.23 -7.14 26.26
N ASP A 4 -0.90 -7.00 26.21
CA ASP A 4 -0.16 -5.96 26.94
C ASP A 4 0.23 -4.77 26.04
N GLY A 5 -0.24 -4.77 24.79
CA GLY A 5 0.06 -3.70 23.84
C GLY A 5 -0.75 -2.45 24.12
N LYS A 6 -0.21 -1.30 23.67
CA LYS A 6 -0.94 -0.04 23.72
C LYS A 6 -2.06 -0.04 22.70
N PRO A 7 -3.20 0.62 23.00
CA PRO A 7 -4.30 0.72 22.03
C PRO A 7 -3.85 1.37 20.72
N ALA A 8 -4.35 0.84 19.60
CA ALA A 8 -4.09 1.37 18.28
C ALA A 8 -5.40 1.35 17.48
N LYS A 9 -5.66 2.44 16.77
CA LYS A 9 -6.89 2.58 15.99
C LYS A 9 -6.57 3.11 14.59
N THR A 10 -7.11 2.45 13.58
CA THR A 10 -6.95 2.85 12.18
C THR A 10 -8.31 2.84 11.51
N LYS A 11 -8.67 3.94 10.85
CA LYS A 11 -9.82 3.99 9.95
C LYS A 11 -9.35 3.67 8.54
N PHE A 12 -10.22 3.06 7.75
CA PHE A 12 -9.89 2.79 6.35
C PHE A 12 -11.13 2.85 5.48
N LYS A 13 -10.91 3.07 4.19
CA LYS A 13 -11.95 2.89 3.18
C LYS A 13 -11.34 2.26 1.94
N ILE A 14 -12.15 1.48 1.22
CA ILE A 14 -11.74 0.89 -0.05
C ILE A 14 -11.93 1.95 -1.13
N VAL A 15 -10.83 2.39 -1.74
CA VAL A 15 -10.87 3.35 -2.84
C VAL A 15 -11.28 2.65 -4.12
N LYS A 16 -10.69 1.48 -4.40
CA LYS A 16 -11.04 0.68 -5.56
C LYS A 16 -10.71 -0.79 -5.33
N ASN A 17 -11.64 -1.66 -5.68
CA ASN A 17 -11.46 -3.10 -5.59
C ASN A 17 -11.18 -3.66 -6.98
N TYR A 18 -9.99 -4.25 -7.17
CA TYR A 18 -9.59 -4.85 -8.45
C TYR A 18 -9.76 -6.38 -8.45
N GLY A 19 -10.41 -6.93 -7.44
CA GLY A 19 -10.55 -8.37 -7.27
C GLY A 19 -9.55 -8.90 -6.26
N LYS A 20 -8.46 -9.47 -6.72
CA LYS A 20 -7.40 -10.00 -5.84
C LYS A 20 -6.61 -8.91 -5.14
N ILE A 21 -6.62 -7.72 -5.68
CA ILE A 21 -5.87 -6.56 -5.16
C ILE A 21 -6.86 -5.42 -4.98
N SER A 22 -6.66 -4.62 -3.96
CA SER A 22 -7.49 -3.44 -3.69
C SER A 22 -6.61 -2.26 -3.32
N LEU A 23 -7.08 -1.08 -3.66
CA LEU A 23 -6.47 0.18 -3.24
C LEU A 23 -7.26 0.71 -2.06
N LEU A 24 -6.60 0.86 -0.92
CA LEU A 24 -7.23 1.33 0.30
C LEU A 24 -6.62 2.65 0.75
N ALA A 25 -7.44 3.49 1.36
CA ALA A 25 -6.96 4.69 2.05
C ALA A 25 -7.09 4.45 3.54
N PHE A 26 -5.99 4.67 4.27
CA PHE A 26 -5.94 4.49 5.71
C PHE A 26 -5.80 5.83 6.41
N ALA A 27 -6.47 5.98 7.54
CA ALA A 27 -6.34 7.13 8.42
C ALA A 27 -6.04 6.63 9.83
N PRO A 28 -4.75 6.47 10.19
CA PRO A 28 -4.40 6.02 11.54
C PRO A 28 -4.70 7.12 12.56
N ILE A 29 -5.41 6.78 13.62
CA ILE A 29 -5.75 7.70 14.70
C ILE A 29 -4.66 7.68 15.76
N SER A 30 -4.03 6.53 15.94
CA SER A 30 -2.83 6.38 16.76
C SER A 30 -1.62 6.19 15.87
N ASN A 31 -0.42 6.28 16.43
CA ASN A 31 0.82 6.12 15.68
C ASN A 31 1.70 5.09 16.39
N ARG A 32 1.44 3.81 16.15
CA ARG A 32 2.22 2.70 16.71
C ARG A 32 3.12 2.10 15.64
N THR A 33 4.16 1.41 16.07
CA THR A 33 5.13 0.78 15.16
C THR A 33 4.42 -0.15 14.17
N HIS A 34 4.66 0.06 12.89
CA HIS A 34 4.08 -0.73 11.80
C HIS A 34 2.54 -0.84 11.86
N GLN A 35 1.85 0.15 12.41
CA GLN A 35 0.42 0.07 12.69
C GLN A 35 -0.41 -0.34 11.47
N ILE A 36 -0.27 0.37 10.34
CA ILE A 36 -1.06 0.07 9.13
C ILE A 36 -0.69 -1.31 8.58
N ARG A 37 0.60 -1.63 8.55
CA ARG A 37 1.09 -2.92 8.06
C ARG A 37 0.52 -4.07 8.86
N LEU A 38 0.52 -3.94 10.18
CA LEU A 38 0.04 -4.95 11.10
C LEU A 38 -1.48 -5.07 11.05
N HIS A 39 -2.20 -3.96 11.03
CA HIS A 39 -3.66 -3.96 10.93
C HIS A 39 -4.12 -4.56 9.60
N SER A 40 -3.45 -4.25 8.50
CA SER A 40 -3.76 -4.82 7.19
C SER A 40 -3.63 -6.35 7.21
N LYS A 41 -2.55 -6.84 7.79
CA LYS A 41 -2.37 -8.30 7.95
C LYS A 41 -3.47 -8.91 8.80
N TYR A 42 -3.81 -8.25 9.89
CA TYR A 42 -4.82 -8.74 10.83
C TYR A 42 -6.21 -8.82 10.19
N LEU A 43 -6.51 -7.93 9.26
CA LEU A 43 -7.76 -7.97 8.48
C LEU A 43 -7.76 -9.09 7.43
N GLY A 44 -6.66 -9.80 7.25
CA GLY A 44 -6.52 -10.78 6.20
C GLY A 44 -6.14 -10.19 4.84
N CYS A 45 -5.75 -8.91 4.81
CA CYS A 45 -5.39 -8.19 3.60
C CYS A 45 -4.03 -7.51 3.77
N PRO A 46 -2.92 -8.28 3.88
CA PRO A 46 -1.60 -7.67 4.02
C PRO A 46 -1.29 -6.80 2.81
N LEU A 47 -0.34 -5.86 2.97
CA LEU A 47 0.10 -5.03 1.86
C LEU A 47 0.63 -5.92 0.72
N LEU A 48 0.47 -5.45 -0.51
CA LEU A 48 0.89 -6.22 -1.70
C LEU A 48 2.36 -6.63 -1.61
N ILE A 49 3.22 -5.71 -1.18
CA ILE A 49 4.62 -6.00 -0.88
C ILE A 49 4.91 -5.56 0.55
N ASP A 50 5.30 -6.52 1.37
CA ASP A 50 5.72 -6.29 2.73
C ASP A 50 6.59 -7.49 3.14
N SER A 51 7.88 -7.27 3.30
CA SER A 51 8.83 -8.33 3.58
C SER A 51 8.58 -9.02 4.92
N ILE A 52 7.99 -8.31 5.88
CA ILE A 52 7.75 -8.84 7.23
C ILE A 52 6.38 -9.52 7.32
N TYR A 53 5.31 -8.80 6.95
CA TYR A 53 3.94 -9.25 7.22
C TYR A 53 3.31 -9.99 6.06
N ALA A 54 3.75 -9.77 4.83
CA ALA A 54 3.30 -10.51 3.66
C ALA A 54 4.35 -11.51 3.16
N LYS A 55 5.57 -11.43 3.67
CA LYS A 55 6.73 -12.24 3.24
C LYS A 55 6.91 -12.18 1.73
N LYS A 56 6.74 -10.99 1.19
CA LYS A 56 6.84 -10.74 -0.25
C LYS A 56 7.66 -9.48 -0.48
N ASP A 57 8.71 -9.61 -1.28
CA ASP A 57 9.66 -8.53 -1.55
C ASP A 57 9.47 -7.91 -2.92
N PHE A 58 8.84 -8.62 -3.86
CA PHE A 58 8.70 -8.18 -5.23
C PHE A 58 7.31 -8.46 -5.76
N PHE A 59 6.85 -7.59 -6.66
CA PHE A 59 5.64 -7.79 -7.41
C PHE A 59 5.98 -7.81 -8.91
N TYR A 60 5.50 -8.84 -9.60
CA TYR A 60 5.71 -9.01 -11.04
C TYR A 60 4.43 -8.75 -11.81
N LEU A 61 4.54 -8.04 -12.94
CA LEU A 61 3.38 -7.72 -13.75
C LEU A 61 2.65 -8.99 -14.23
N SER A 62 3.38 -10.08 -14.42
CA SER A 62 2.80 -11.38 -14.77
C SER A 62 1.80 -11.90 -13.74
N GLU A 63 1.84 -11.42 -12.50
CA GLU A 63 0.89 -11.83 -11.47
C GLU A 63 -0.54 -11.37 -11.77
N ILE A 64 -0.70 -10.30 -12.57
CA ILE A 64 -2.01 -9.74 -12.91
C ILE A 64 -2.28 -9.75 -14.42
N LYS A 65 -1.25 -9.88 -15.24
CA LYS A 65 -1.39 -9.84 -16.69
C LYS A 65 -1.17 -11.24 -17.28
N ARG A 66 -2.25 -11.84 -17.74
CA ARG A 66 -2.17 -13.15 -18.42
C ARG A 66 -1.33 -13.03 -19.69
N LYS A 67 -0.55 -14.05 -19.96
CA LYS A 67 0.30 -14.13 -21.17
C LYS A 67 1.30 -12.98 -21.27
N TYR A 68 1.72 -12.42 -20.12
CA TYR A 68 2.81 -11.48 -20.12
C TYR A 68 4.09 -12.17 -20.58
N LYS A 69 4.71 -11.61 -21.62
CA LYS A 69 5.93 -12.18 -22.18
C LYS A 69 7.09 -11.24 -21.91
N THR A 70 8.19 -11.80 -21.43
CA THR A 70 9.49 -11.12 -21.40
C THR A 70 10.17 -11.33 -22.75
N ALA A 71 11.23 -10.57 -23.01
CA ALA A 71 12.06 -10.81 -24.18
C ALA A 71 12.67 -12.22 -24.10
N ASP A 72 12.93 -12.83 -25.26
CA ASP A 72 13.52 -14.16 -25.34
C ASP A 72 14.81 -14.22 -24.51
N PHE A 73 14.94 -15.29 -23.71
CA PHE A 73 16.09 -15.55 -22.84
C PHE A 73 16.28 -14.55 -21.70
N GLU A 74 15.33 -13.66 -21.45
CA GLU A 74 15.39 -12.75 -20.33
C GLU A 74 14.42 -13.17 -19.22
N GLU A 75 14.84 -13.04 -17.98
CA GLU A 75 13.96 -13.22 -16.84
C GLU A 75 13.10 -11.98 -16.66
N GLU A 76 11.90 -12.15 -16.18
CA GLU A 76 11.02 -11.03 -15.86
C GLU A 76 11.61 -10.24 -14.70
N LYS A 77 11.70 -8.91 -14.86
CA LYS A 77 12.16 -8.03 -13.78
C LYS A 77 10.99 -7.63 -12.89
N PRO A 78 11.24 -7.44 -11.58
CA PRO A 78 10.17 -6.97 -10.69
C PRO A 78 9.61 -5.64 -11.17
N PHE A 79 8.28 -5.54 -11.19
CA PHE A 79 7.60 -4.29 -11.51
C PHE A 79 7.64 -3.33 -10.31
N ILE A 80 7.39 -3.86 -9.11
CA ILE A 80 7.50 -3.13 -7.85
C ILE A 80 8.40 -3.93 -6.92
N LYS A 81 9.32 -3.26 -6.23
CA LYS A 81 10.26 -3.88 -5.28
C LYS A 81 10.41 -3.08 -3.99
N ARG A 82 9.34 -2.42 -3.59
CA ARG A 82 9.29 -1.62 -2.36
C ARG A 82 8.01 -1.91 -1.60
N LEU A 83 8.00 -1.57 -0.33
CA LEU A 83 6.77 -1.59 0.48
C LEU A 83 5.68 -0.78 -0.22
N THR A 84 4.51 -1.40 -0.43
CA THR A 84 3.40 -0.76 -1.13
C THR A 84 2.54 0.05 -0.17
N LEU A 85 3.16 1.06 0.42
CA LEU A 85 2.52 1.98 1.34
C LEU A 85 3.06 3.38 1.09
N HIS A 86 2.17 4.35 1.02
CA HIS A 86 2.52 5.74 0.76
C HIS A 86 1.77 6.68 1.69
N ALA A 87 2.49 7.56 2.33
CA ALA A 87 1.89 8.62 3.14
C ALA A 87 1.43 9.75 2.22
N ARG A 88 0.12 9.82 1.97
CA ARG A 88 -0.47 10.75 1.00
C ARG A 88 -0.62 12.16 1.55
N SER A 89 -1.04 12.30 2.80
CA SER A 89 -1.27 13.61 3.39
C SER A 89 -1.06 13.58 4.89
N LEU A 90 -0.69 14.73 5.42
CA LEU A 90 -0.54 14.95 6.84
C LEU A 90 -1.10 16.33 7.17
N THR A 91 -2.02 16.40 8.14
CA THR A 91 -2.56 17.65 8.64
C THR A 91 -1.97 17.92 10.00
N ILE A 92 -1.35 19.09 10.17
CA ILE A 92 -0.73 19.50 11.43
C ILE A 92 -1.39 20.75 11.96
N LYS A 93 -1.40 20.90 13.28
CA LYS A 93 -1.88 22.10 13.95
C LYS A 93 -0.70 23.01 14.24
N LEU A 94 -0.78 24.25 13.77
CA LEU A 94 0.27 25.24 13.98
C LEU A 94 0.13 25.91 15.35
N PRO A 95 1.21 26.54 15.88
CA PRO A 95 1.16 27.20 17.18
C PRO A 95 0.09 28.30 17.28
N ASN A 96 -0.25 28.95 16.16
CA ASN A 96 -1.29 29.99 16.11
C ASN A 96 -2.72 29.43 16.08
N GLY A 97 -2.90 28.10 16.13
CA GLY A 97 -4.21 27.46 16.09
C GLY A 97 -4.68 27.08 14.71
N ASP A 98 -4.03 27.56 13.66
CA ASP A 98 -4.36 27.17 12.28
C ASP A 98 -3.93 25.74 12.01
N THR A 99 -4.52 25.14 10.98
CA THR A 99 -4.11 23.82 10.50
C THR A 99 -3.43 23.95 9.13
N LYS A 100 -2.48 23.07 8.88
CA LYS A 100 -1.81 22.99 7.58
C LYS A 100 -1.82 21.55 7.11
N THR A 101 -2.27 21.33 5.86
CA THR A 101 -2.25 20.01 5.25
C THR A 101 -1.12 19.95 4.24
N ILE A 102 -0.27 18.94 4.38
CA ILE A 102 0.83 18.66 3.47
C ILE A 102 0.46 17.42 2.68
N GLU A 103 0.55 17.49 1.37
CA GLU A 103 0.23 16.37 0.49
C GLU A 103 1.45 15.92 -0.30
N ALA A 104 1.54 14.62 -0.56
CA ALA A 104 2.59 14.03 -1.37
C ALA A 104 1.96 13.20 -2.48
N LYS A 105 2.36 13.47 -3.71
CA LYS A 105 1.90 12.70 -4.86
C LYS A 105 2.37 11.26 -4.77
N LEU A 106 1.61 10.36 -5.35
CA LEU A 106 1.98 8.96 -5.43
C LEU A 106 3.33 8.82 -6.16
N PRO A 107 4.30 8.06 -5.62
CA PRO A 107 5.57 7.82 -6.30
C PRO A 107 5.35 7.22 -7.69
N LYS A 108 6.32 7.43 -8.58
CA LYS A 108 6.22 6.98 -9.98
C LYS A 108 5.93 5.48 -10.09
N ASP A 109 6.61 4.66 -9.31
CA ASP A 109 6.42 3.21 -9.36
C ASP A 109 5.03 2.78 -8.90
N LEU A 110 4.52 3.35 -7.82
CA LEU A 110 3.18 3.05 -7.33
C LEU A 110 2.11 3.63 -8.26
N ASN A 111 2.36 4.79 -8.86
CA ASN A 111 1.45 5.35 -9.86
C ASN A 111 1.40 4.48 -11.12
N ALA A 112 2.54 3.95 -11.54
CA ALA A 112 2.60 3.00 -12.65
C ALA A 112 1.84 1.72 -12.35
N LEU A 113 1.96 1.22 -11.12
CA LEU A 113 1.19 0.06 -10.67
C LEU A 113 -0.32 0.34 -10.74
N LYS A 114 -0.75 1.49 -10.24
CA LYS A 114 -2.16 1.88 -10.27
C LYS A 114 -2.68 1.93 -11.70
N LYS A 115 -1.92 2.50 -12.63
CA LYS A 115 -2.29 2.56 -14.04
C LYS A 115 -2.43 1.17 -14.65
N GLN A 116 -1.54 0.25 -14.33
CA GLN A 116 -1.62 -1.13 -14.81
C GLN A 116 -2.84 -1.86 -14.22
N LEU A 117 -3.12 -1.67 -12.94
CA LEU A 117 -4.31 -2.25 -12.31
C LEU A 117 -5.58 -1.72 -12.98
N ASP A 118 -5.65 -0.42 -13.22
CA ASP A 118 -6.80 0.20 -13.91
C ASP A 118 -6.98 -0.35 -15.32
N LYS A 119 -5.88 -0.61 -16.02
CA LYS A 119 -5.90 -1.10 -17.40
C LYS A 119 -6.25 -2.59 -17.49
N ILE A 120 -5.74 -3.41 -16.58
CA ILE A 120 -5.81 -4.86 -16.66
C ILE A 120 -6.98 -5.43 -15.89
N LEU A 121 -7.24 -4.93 -14.69
CA LEU A 121 -8.21 -5.53 -13.76
C LEU A 121 -9.46 -4.68 -13.51
N ALA A 122 -9.49 -3.46 -13.99
CA ALA A 122 -10.66 -2.60 -13.77
C ALA A 122 -11.77 -2.90 -14.76
#